data_79c26fefc15b0359826f2b3b650afb86
#
_entry.id   79c26fefc15b0359826f2b3b650afb86
#
_cell.length_a   1.000
_cell.length_b   1.000
_cell.length_c   1.000
_cell.angle_alpha   90.00
_cell.angle_beta   90.00
_cell.angle_gamma   90.00
#
_symmetry.space_group_name_H-M   'P 1'
#
loop_
_entity.id
_entity.type
_entity.pdbx_description
1 polymer ?
#
loop_
_entity_poly.entity_id
_entity_poly.type
_entity_poly.pdbx_seq_one_letter_code
_entity_poly.pdbx_strand_id
1 'polypeptide(L)'
;MNYTFELKELQATHIVYLHHQGDMSMIPSSIRKLMQWARPKGLINGPANKLISVYQHEGKELSVDIGLTVPQEVEGENEISKGLLSGGLYAIGHFEIGTDEIPAAWSLMYTLTSKHQCKPCAGKSFEIYQSIPLDLCIPVQMIDLKLIEEKAISILTECDTAMLASVTEEGYPRPVPMGKIKADGISQIWFSTGTFSDKTIQFQLNPKAGVCFMKGGDSIVLTGKVEIVSDMEIKKALWSDWMFAHFPGGVIDPSYCILKFTSEEATYWIDNEFVKASI
;
A
#
# COMPACT_ATOMS: atom_id res chain seq x y z
N MET A 1 5.80 -19.07 9.93
CA MET A 1 4.53 -18.42 10.35
C MET A 1 3.41 -18.94 9.47
N ASN A 2 2.45 -19.66 10.02
CA ASN A 2 1.26 -20.12 9.31
C ASN A 2 0.12 -19.13 9.57
N TYR A 3 -0.58 -18.68 8.52
CA TYR A 3 -1.64 -17.71 8.65
C TYR A 3 -2.67 -17.78 7.52
N THR A 4 -3.88 -17.26 7.80
CA THR A 4 -4.86 -16.87 6.79
C THR A 4 -5.23 -15.39 6.96
N PHE A 5 -5.73 -14.75 5.91
CA PHE A 5 -6.10 -13.33 5.89
C PHE A 5 -7.47 -13.15 5.28
N GLU A 6 -8.32 -12.34 5.90
CA GLU A 6 -9.63 -11.96 5.34
C GLU A 6 -9.92 -10.46 5.57
N LEU A 7 -10.76 -9.90 4.70
CA LEU A 7 -11.43 -8.62 4.93
C LEU A 7 -12.86 -8.91 5.36
N LYS A 8 -13.28 -8.35 6.51
CA LYS A 8 -14.58 -8.67 7.10
C LYS A 8 -15.22 -7.47 7.77
N GLU A 9 -16.51 -7.28 7.53
CA GLU A 9 -17.33 -6.36 8.31
C GLU A 9 -17.58 -6.94 9.72
N LEU A 10 -17.14 -6.21 10.74
CA LEU A 10 -17.42 -6.51 12.14
C LEU A 10 -18.52 -5.60 12.66
N GLN A 11 -19.38 -6.17 13.50
CA GLN A 11 -20.37 -5.38 14.25
C GLN A 11 -19.70 -4.69 15.44
N ALA A 12 -20.20 -3.51 15.80
CA ALA A 12 -19.79 -2.86 17.03
C ALA A 12 -19.98 -3.81 18.22
N THR A 13 -18.97 -3.92 19.06
CA THR A 13 -18.93 -4.93 20.14
C THR A 13 -18.60 -4.26 21.46
N HIS A 14 -19.46 -4.44 22.46
CA HIS A 14 -19.19 -3.99 23.83
C HIS A 14 -18.03 -4.75 24.44
N ILE A 15 -17.20 -4.05 25.22
CA ILE A 15 -16.08 -4.63 25.95
C ILE A 15 -16.08 -4.13 27.40
N VAL A 16 -15.49 -4.93 28.26
CA VAL A 16 -15.01 -4.50 29.58
C VAL A 16 -13.50 -4.67 29.57
N TYR A 17 -12.77 -3.71 30.12
CA TYR A 17 -11.32 -3.74 30.04
C TYR A 17 -10.64 -3.15 31.29
N LEU A 18 -9.41 -3.58 31.53
CA LEU A 18 -8.46 -3.00 32.46
C LEU A 18 -7.34 -2.34 31.66
N HIS A 19 -7.11 -1.05 31.92
CA HIS A 19 -6.01 -0.32 31.33
C HIS A 19 -4.68 -0.76 31.93
N HIS A 20 -3.76 -1.24 31.08
CA HIS A 20 -2.41 -1.63 31.48
C HIS A 20 -1.39 -0.64 30.92
N GLN A 21 -0.63 -0.03 31.82
CA GLN A 21 0.48 0.86 31.51
C GLN A 21 1.74 0.36 32.21
N GLY A 22 2.88 0.45 31.54
CA GLY A 22 4.19 0.08 32.06
C GLY A 22 4.74 -1.22 31.49
N ASP A 23 5.36 -2.05 32.35
CA ASP A 23 6.09 -3.24 31.90
C ASP A 23 5.16 -4.31 31.32
N MET A 24 5.33 -4.59 30.01
CA MET A 24 4.56 -5.60 29.27
C MET A 24 4.69 -7.01 29.85
N SER A 25 5.75 -7.32 30.60
CA SER A 25 5.88 -8.60 31.30
C SER A 25 4.81 -8.80 32.38
N MET A 26 4.14 -7.71 32.80
CA MET A 26 3.05 -7.74 33.80
C MET A 26 1.65 -7.95 33.20
N ILE A 27 1.50 -7.99 31.87
CA ILE A 27 0.21 -8.27 31.19
C ILE A 27 -0.48 -9.52 31.76
N PRO A 28 0.18 -10.66 32.03
CA PRO A 28 -0.46 -11.82 32.63
C PRO A 28 -1.10 -11.54 34.00
N SER A 29 -0.56 -10.57 34.76
CA SER A 29 -1.16 -10.14 36.03
C SER A 29 -2.45 -9.35 35.79
N SER A 30 -2.47 -8.46 34.80
CA SER A 30 -3.67 -7.71 34.41
C SER A 30 -4.77 -8.62 33.90
N ILE A 31 -4.42 -9.63 33.09
CA ILE A 31 -5.38 -10.66 32.65
C ILE A 31 -5.97 -11.38 33.86
N ARG A 32 -5.17 -11.80 34.84
CA ARG A 32 -5.68 -12.47 36.04
C ARG A 32 -6.66 -11.59 36.83
N LYS A 33 -6.36 -10.30 37.03
CA LYS A 33 -7.27 -9.36 37.67
C LYS A 33 -8.61 -9.26 36.95
N LEU A 34 -8.58 -9.06 35.61
CA LEU A 34 -9.78 -9.00 34.78
C LEU A 34 -10.60 -10.28 34.86
N MET A 35 -9.98 -11.46 34.82
CA MET A 35 -10.65 -12.76 34.90
C MET A 35 -11.24 -13.02 36.29
N GLN A 36 -10.58 -12.59 37.36
CA GLN A 36 -11.11 -12.68 38.72
C GLN A 36 -12.39 -11.85 38.88
N TRP A 37 -12.45 -10.66 38.30
CA TRP A 37 -13.63 -9.81 38.28
C TRP A 37 -14.76 -10.36 37.39
N ALA A 38 -14.42 -10.89 36.20
CA ALA A 38 -15.38 -11.33 35.19
C ALA A 38 -16.03 -12.68 35.52
N ARG A 39 -15.29 -13.60 36.18
CA ARG A 39 -15.75 -14.98 36.47
C ARG A 39 -17.06 -15.05 37.28
N PRO A 40 -17.20 -14.36 38.41
CA PRO A 40 -18.45 -14.41 39.20
C PRO A 40 -19.65 -13.77 38.48
N LYS A 41 -19.38 -12.95 37.46
CA LYS A 41 -20.41 -12.28 36.64
C LYS A 41 -20.80 -13.10 35.40
N GLY A 42 -20.22 -14.29 35.20
CA GLY A 42 -20.51 -15.17 34.07
C GLY A 42 -19.95 -14.69 32.73
N LEU A 43 -19.03 -13.73 32.71
CA LEU A 43 -18.52 -13.10 31.51
C LEU A 43 -17.34 -13.83 30.85
N ILE A 44 -17.03 -15.07 31.24
CA ILE A 44 -15.87 -15.81 30.70
C ILE A 44 -16.25 -17.12 29.99
N ASN A 45 -17.51 -17.54 30.05
CA ASN A 45 -17.90 -18.88 29.59
C ASN A 45 -18.75 -18.88 28.33
N GLY A 46 -19.05 -17.74 27.74
CA GLY A 46 -19.88 -17.64 26.54
C GLY A 46 -19.05 -17.58 25.26
N PRO A 47 -19.56 -18.03 24.10
CA PRO A 47 -18.87 -17.91 22.82
C PRO A 47 -18.62 -16.46 22.39
N ALA A 48 -19.38 -15.52 22.96
CA ALA A 48 -19.22 -14.10 22.73
C ALA A 48 -18.14 -13.45 23.62
N ASN A 49 -17.64 -14.18 24.65
CA ASN A 49 -16.66 -13.65 25.58
C ASN A 49 -15.24 -14.03 25.10
N LYS A 50 -14.61 -13.12 24.39
CA LYS A 50 -13.25 -13.30 23.87
C LYS A 50 -12.29 -12.39 24.63
N LEU A 51 -11.14 -12.92 25.03
CA LEU A 51 -10.05 -12.12 25.56
C LEU A 51 -9.43 -11.32 24.44
N ILE A 52 -9.24 -10.01 24.65
CA ILE A 52 -8.67 -9.09 23.68
C ILE A 52 -7.57 -8.23 24.29
N SER A 53 -6.65 -7.77 23.44
CA SER A 53 -5.72 -6.69 23.76
C SER A 53 -5.90 -5.58 22.73
N VAL A 54 -6.21 -4.38 23.20
CA VAL A 54 -6.38 -3.19 22.35
C VAL A 54 -5.20 -2.27 22.59
N TYR A 55 -4.37 -2.07 21.58
CA TYR A 55 -3.19 -1.23 21.67
C TYR A 55 -3.55 0.24 21.51
N GLN A 56 -2.99 1.08 22.39
CA GLN A 56 -3.11 2.52 22.34
C GLN A 56 -1.71 3.15 22.27
N HIS A 57 -1.55 4.13 21.41
CA HIS A 57 -0.34 4.93 21.33
C HIS A 57 -0.62 6.30 21.96
N GLU A 58 -0.25 6.47 23.22
CA GLU A 58 -0.29 7.75 23.91
C GLU A 58 1.13 8.31 24.03
N GLY A 59 1.51 9.14 23.06
CA GLY A 59 2.84 9.72 23.02
C GLY A 59 3.94 8.70 22.72
N LYS A 60 4.93 8.57 23.61
CA LYS A 60 6.07 7.63 23.47
C LYS A 60 5.87 6.32 24.22
N GLU A 61 4.85 6.21 25.04
CA GLU A 61 4.58 5.02 25.87
C GLU A 61 3.50 4.17 25.20
N LEU A 62 3.75 2.88 25.14
CA LEU A 62 2.78 1.89 24.70
C LEU A 62 1.89 1.53 25.90
N SER A 63 0.58 1.65 25.75
CA SER A 63 -0.40 1.17 26.70
C SER A 63 -1.34 0.17 26.04
N VAL A 64 -1.90 -0.73 26.84
CA VAL A 64 -2.76 -1.82 26.35
C VAL A 64 -4.00 -1.92 27.22
N ASP A 65 -5.18 -1.87 26.61
CA ASP A 65 -6.42 -2.23 27.25
C ASP A 65 -6.62 -3.75 27.16
N ILE A 66 -6.49 -4.46 28.25
CA ILE A 66 -6.76 -5.90 28.34
C ILE A 66 -8.24 -6.07 28.62
N GLY A 67 -8.98 -6.67 27.70
CA GLY A 67 -10.43 -6.68 27.75
C GLY A 67 -11.07 -8.04 27.47
N LEU A 68 -12.38 -8.07 27.70
CA LEU A 68 -13.28 -9.14 27.30
C LEU A 68 -14.39 -8.56 26.44
N THR A 69 -14.69 -9.19 25.33
CA THR A 69 -15.91 -8.88 24.58
C THR A 69 -17.14 -9.36 25.36
N VAL A 70 -18.21 -8.56 25.34
CA VAL A 70 -19.46 -8.88 26.05
C VAL A 70 -20.66 -8.66 25.11
N PRO A 71 -21.72 -9.48 25.23
CA PRO A 71 -22.86 -9.44 24.29
C PRO A 71 -23.71 -8.16 24.45
N GLN A 72 -23.63 -7.50 25.59
CA GLN A 72 -24.33 -6.26 25.90
C GLN A 72 -23.47 -5.37 26.80
N GLU A 73 -23.83 -4.11 26.93
CA GLU A 73 -23.12 -3.18 27.82
C GLU A 73 -23.13 -3.69 29.27
N VAL A 74 -21.96 -3.71 29.88
CA VAL A 74 -21.73 -4.09 31.27
C VAL A 74 -20.99 -2.96 31.98
N GLU A 75 -21.52 -2.50 33.09
CA GLU A 75 -20.86 -1.48 33.91
C GLU A 75 -19.56 -2.01 34.52
N GLY A 76 -18.53 -1.20 34.44
CA GLY A 76 -17.26 -1.49 35.11
C GLY A 76 -17.29 -1.18 36.59
N GLU A 77 -16.31 -1.71 37.32
CA GLU A 77 -16.13 -1.49 38.76
C GLU A 77 -14.63 -1.36 39.04
N ASN A 78 -14.28 -0.46 39.93
CA ASN A 78 -12.90 -0.19 40.35
C ASN A 78 -12.00 0.17 39.14
N GLU A 79 -10.98 -0.68 38.86
CA GLU A 79 -10.05 -0.50 37.75
C GLU A 79 -10.60 -1.01 36.41
N ILE A 80 -11.79 -1.62 36.39
CA ILE A 80 -12.42 -2.15 35.19
C ILE A 80 -13.34 -1.09 34.58
N SER A 81 -13.12 -0.77 33.30
CA SER A 81 -13.91 0.18 32.55
C SER A 81 -14.75 -0.53 31.49
N LYS A 82 -15.82 0.11 31.04
CA LYS A 82 -16.59 -0.31 29.86
C LYS A 82 -16.11 0.43 28.61
N GLY A 83 -16.28 -0.18 27.46
CA GLY A 83 -15.92 0.40 26.18
C GLY A 83 -16.68 -0.21 25.02
N LEU A 84 -16.38 0.28 23.84
CA LEU A 84 -16.95 -0.19 22.59
C LEU A 84 -15.84 -0.31 21.54
N LEU A 85 -15.72 -1.48 20.92
CA LEU A 85 -15.01 -1.64 19.66
C LEU A 85 -15.94 -1.20 18.54
N SER A 86 -15.47 -0.29 17.70
CA SER A 86 -16.27 0.20 16.56
C SER A 86 -16.54 -0.93 15.57
N GLY A 87 -17.72 -0.93 14.98
CA GLY A 87 -18.01 -1.73 13.80
C GLY A 87 -17.34 -1.13 12.56
N GLY A 88 -17.31 -1.89 11.47
CA GLY A 88 -16.77 -1.49 10.19
C GLY A 88 -15.93 -2.59 9.53
N LEU A 89 -15.26 -2.24 8.45
CA LEU A 89 -14.39 -3.15 7.72
C LEU A 89 -13.06 -3.34 8.47
N TYR A 90 -12.70 -4.60 8.70
CA TYR A 90 -11.44 -4.98 9.33
C TYR A 90 -10.64 -5.92 8.43
N ALA A 91 -9.33 -5.71 8.41
CA ALA A 91 -8.36 -6.70 7.97
C ALA A 91 -8.07 -7.62 9.15
N ILE A 92 -8.33 -8.91 8.99
CA ILE A 92 -8.14 -9.92 10.05
C ILE A 92 -7.13 -10.94 9.56
N GLY A 93 -6.07 -11.10 10.34
CA GLY A 93 -5.10 -12.18 10.16
C GLY A 93 -5.25 -13.21 11.28
N HIS A 94 -5.42 -14.47 10.90
CA HIS A 94 -5.48 -15.60 11.82
C HIS A 94 -4.12 -16.29 11.84
N PHE A 95 -3.40 -16.21 12.95
CA PHE A 95 -2.02 -16.66 13.06
C PHE A 95 -1.85 -17.84 14.03
N GLU A 96 -1.19 -18.89 13.57
CA GLU A 96 -0.75 -20.00 14.41
C GLU A 96 0.73 -19.76 14.82
N ILE A 97 0.94 -18.95 15.85
CA ILE A 97 2.27 -18.45 16.26
C ILE A 97 2.45 -18.44 17.78
N GLY A 98 3.71 -18.38 18.21
CA GLY A 98 4.09 -18.08 19.58
C GLY A 98 4.07 -16.58 19.87
N THR A 99 4.14 -16.23 21.15
CA THR A 99 4.12 -14.83 21.59
C THR A 99 5.32 -14.00 21.13
N ASP A 100 6.46 -14.63 20.91
CA ASP A 100 7.69 -14.03 20.37
C ASP A 100 7.58 -13.64 18.89
N GLU A 101 6.65 -14.24 18.16
CA GLU A 101 6.41 -13.93 16.73
C GLU A 101 5.36 -12.83 16.51
N ILE A 102 4.64 -12.37 17.54
CA ILE A 102 3.57 -11.35 17.43
C ILE A 102 4.04 -10.07 16.74
N PRO A 103 5.23 -9.48 17.05
CA PRO A 103 5.68 -8.27 16.35
C PRO A 103 5.88 -8.46 14.84
N ALA A 104 6.36 -9.64 14.43
CA ALA A 104 6.53 -9.98 13.02
C ALA A 104 5.16 -10.17 12.32
N ALA A 105 4.17 -10.76 13.01
CA ALA A 105 2.81 -10.90 12.53
C ALA A 105 2.14 -9.54 12.30
N TRP A 106 2.29 -8.58 13.22
CA TRP A 106 1.80 -7.21 13.04
C TRP A 106 2.43 -6.52 11.82
N SER A 107 3.75 -6.67 11.62
CA SER A 107 4.43 -6.12 10.43
C SER A 107 3.89 -6.74 9.13
N LEU A 108 3.60 -8.04 9.15
CA LEU A 108 3.01 -8.74 8.01
C LEU A 108 1.57 -8.25 7.74
N MET A 109 0.77 -7.97 8.78
CA MET A 109 -0.58 -7.44 8.63
C MET A 109 -0.61 -6.13 7.84
N TYR A 110 0.28 -5.18 8.12
CA TYR A 110 0.37 -3.93 7.35
C TYR A 110 0.75 -4.18 5.88
N THR A 111 1.61 -5.16 5.63
CA THR A 111 1.96 -5.57 4.25
C THR A 111 0.76 -6.18 3.53
N LEU A 112 -0.03 -7.00 4.22
CA LEU A 112 -1.22 -7.64 3.66
C LEU A 112 -2.33 -6.62 3.37
N THR A 113 -2.58 -5.65 4.27
CA THR A 113 -3.55 -4.58 4.01
C THR A 113 -3.21 -3.81 2.73
N SER A 114 -1.95 -3.43 2.55
CA SER A 114 -1.49 -2.75 1.33
C SER A 114 -1.68 -3.62 0.07
N LYS A 115 -1.36 -4.92 0.13
CA LYS A 115 -1.57 -5.84 -1.00
C LYS A 115 -3.03 -6.01 -1.39
N HIS A 116 -3.95 -5.89 -0.45
CA HIS A 116 -5.40 -5.99 -0.67
C HIS A 116 -6.06 -4.63 -0.91
N GLN A 117 -5.28 -3.61 -1.28
CA GLN A 117 -5.77 -2.28 -1.66
C GLN A 117 -6.62 -1.64 -0.56
N CYS A 118 -6.24 -1.86 0.68
CA CYS A 118 -6.86 -1.20 1.82
C CYS A 118 -5.80 -0.54 2.71
N LYS A 119 -6.22 0.45 3.47
CA LYS A 119 -5.37 1.17 4.41
C LYS A 119 -6.01 1.22 5.79
N PRO A 120 -5.20 1.26 6.86
CA PRO A 120 -5.73 1.52 8.19
C PRO A 120 -6.54 2.81 8.22
N CYS A 121 -7.64 2.80 8.96
CA CYS A 121 -8.49 3.96 9.16
C CYS A 121 -8.70 4.26 10.65
N ALA A 122 -9.52 5.27 10.95
CA ALA A 122 -9.84 5.60 12.32
C ALA A 122 -10.50 4.41 13.03
N GLY A 123 -10.02 4.10 14.22
CA GLY A 123 -10.45 2.96 15.03
C GLY A 123 -9.29 2.34 15.79
N LYS A 124 -9.59 1.36 16.61
CA LYS A 124 -8.57 0.68 17.41
C LYS A 124 -8.21 -0.66 16.78
N SER A 125 -6.92 -0.91 16.58
CA SER A 125 -6.40 -2.23 16.27
C SER A 125 -6.36 -3.09 17.52
N PHE A 126 -6.66 -4.37 17.39
CA PHE A 126 -6.73 -5.27 18.54
C PHE A 126 -6.37 -6.70 18.19
N GLU A 127 -6.01 -7.45 19.20
CA GLU A 127 -5.78 -8.88 19.17
C GLU A 127 -6.96 -9.61 19.82
N ILE A 128 -7.31 -10.77 19.27
CA ILE A 128 -8.26 -11.70 19.91
C ILE A 128 -7.50 -12.97 20.24
N TYR A 129 -7.44 -13.28 21.53
CA TYR A 129 -6.83 -14.52 22.02
C TYR A 129 -7.87 -15.63 22.02
N GLN A 130 -7.67 -16.57 21.11
CA GLN A 130 -8.31 -17.87 21.16
C GLN A 130 -7.26 -18.87 21.61
N SER A 131 -7.66 -20.14 21.88
CA SER A 131 -6.66 -21.15 22.23
C SER A 131 -5.58 -21.28 21.15
N ILE A 132 -5.92 -21.22 19.89
CA ILE A 132 -5.19 -21.07 18.61
C ILE A 132 -6.30 -20.97 17.55
N PRO A 133 -6.26 -20.04 16.56
CA PRO A 133 -5.24 -19.04 16.27
C PRO A 133 -5.33 -17.75 17.11
N LEU A 134 -4.29 -16.92 17.03
CA LEU A 134 -4.33 -15.51 17.43
C LEU A 134 -4.86 -14.68 16.26
N ASP A 135 -5.91 -13.93 16.48
CA ASP A 135 -6.44 -13.02 15.46
C ASP A 135 -5.90 -11.60 15.68
N LEU A 136 -5.30 -11.03 14.64
CA LEU A 136 -4.89 -9.62 14.59
C LEU A 136 -5.89 -8.85 13.73
N CYS A 137 -6.51 -7.81 14.30
CA CYS A 137 -7.57 -7.03 13.67
C CYS A 137 -7.14 -5.57 13.47
N ILE A 138 -7.12 -5.09 12.22
CA ILE A 138 -6.84 -3.69 11.88
C ILE A 138 -8.10 -3.10 11.24
N PRO A 139 -8.66 -1.99 11.75
CA PRO A 139 -9.74 -1.28 11.07
C PRO A 139 -9.20 -0.67 9.78
N VAL A 140 -9.87 -0.92 8.65
CA VAL A 140 -9.39 -0.52 7.32
C VAL A 140 -10.49 0.13 6.49
N GLN A 141 -10.08 0.91 5.52
CA GLN A 141 -10.93 1.35 4.42
C GLN A 141 -10.32 0.94 3.08
N MET A 142 -11.15 0.66 2.10
CA MET A 142 -10.70 0.39 0.75
C MET A 142 -10.11 1.65 0.11
N ILE A 143 -9.05 1.47 -0.67
CA ILE A 143 -8.48 2.54 -1.50
C ILE A 143 -9.28 2.61 -2.79
N ASP A 144 -9.75 3.80 -3.16
CA ASP A 144 -10.40 4.04 -4.44
C ASP A 144 -9.35 4.13 -5.57
N LEU A 145 -9.04 2.99 -6.17
CA LEU A 145 -8.07 2.91 -7.27
C LEU A 145 -8.47 3.79 -8.45
N LYS A 146 -9.75 3.89 -8.76
CA LYS A 146 -10.22 4.71 -9.88
C LYS A 146 -9.89 6.18 -9.66
N LEU A 147 -10.11 6.68 -8.45
CA LEU A 147 -9.75 8.05 -8.09
C LEU A 147 -8.23 8.28 -8.16
N ILE A 148 -7.43 7.31 -7.70
CA ILE A 148 -5.95 7.37 -7.79
C ILE A 148 -5.50 7.40 -9.26
N GLU A 149 -6.07 6.57 -10.12
CA GLU A 149 -5.74 6.54 -11.56
C GLU A 149 -6.17 7.82 -12.28
N GLU A 150 -7.33 8.38 -11.99
CA GLU A 150 -7.77 9.66 -12.53
C GLU A 150 -6.78 10.79 -12.18
N LYS A 151 -6.32 10.85 -10.93
CA LYS A 151 -5.30 11.81 -10.50
C LYS A 151 -3.94 11.55 -11.17
N ALA A 152 -3.55 10.28 -11.30
CA ALA A 152 -2.33 9.90 -12.01
C ALA A 152 -2.34 10.37 -13.46
N ILE A 153 -3.46 10.19 -14.18
CA ILE A 153 -3.63 10.68 -15.56
C ILE A 153 -3.53 12.20 -15.60
N SER A 154 -4.10 12.92 -14.62
CA SER A 154 -3.97 14.38 -14.52
C SER A 154 -2.52 14.82 -14.37
N ILE A 155 -1.78 14.21 -13.43
CA ILE A 155 -0.35 14.49 -13.21
C ILE A 155 0.45 14.22 -14.49
N LEU A 156 0.24 13.06 -15.12
CA LEU A 156 0.92 12.67 -16.34
C LEU A 156 0.61 13.66 -17.49
N THR A 157 -0.62 14.13 -17.59
CA THR A 157 -1.05 15.09 -18.62
C THR A 157 -0.35 16.43 -18.46
N GLU A 158 -0.20 16.90 -17.24
CA GLU A 158 0.41 18.18 -16.90
C GLU A 158 1.95 18.18 -16.93
N CYS A 159 2.58 16.99 -16.84
CA CYS A 159 4.03 16.84 -16.90
C CYS A 159 4.51 16.69 -18.34
N ASP A 160 5.24 17.66 -18.87
CA ASP A 160 5.88 17.56 -20.20
C ASP A 160 7.13 16.66 -20.21
N THR A 161 7.72 16.45 -19.05
CA THR A 161 8.96 15.68 -18.88
C THR A 161 8.76 14.53 -17.91
N ALA A 162 9.32 13.37 -18.25
CA ALA A 162 9.41 12.19 -17.41
C ALA A 162 10.87 11.75 -17.23
N MET A 163 11.15 11.04 -16.16
CA MET A 163 12.39 10.28 -16.02
C MET A 163 12.19 8.90 -16.68
N LEU A 164 12.88 8.64 -17.78
CA LEU A 164 12.91 7.34 -18.46
C LEU A 164 14.18 6.60 -18.04
N ALA A 165 14.05 5.42 -17.45
CA ALA A 165 15.16 4.58 -17.05
C ALA A 165 15.33 3.39 -18.00
N SER A 166 16.53 3.24 -18.54
CA SER A 166 17.02 2.03 -19.22
C SER A 166 17.98 1.26 -18.30
N VAL A 167 18.42 0.09 -18.72
CA VAL A 167 19.42 -0.73 -18.01
C VAL A 167 20.69 -0.77 -18.86
N THR A 168 21.83 -0.43 -18.26
CA THR A 168 23.13 -0.52 -18.94
C THR A 168 23.57 -1.99 -19.13
N GLU A 169 24.59 -2.23 -19.92
CA GLU A 169 25.14 -3.56 -20.13
C GLU A 169 25.66 -4.18 -18.81
N GLU A 170 26.19 -3.35 -17.90
CA GLU A 170 26.63 -3.75 -16.56
C GLU A 170 25.47 -3.97 -15.57
N GLY A 171 24.22 -3.75 -16.01
CA GLY A 171 23.03 -3.96 -15.19
C GLY A 171 22.61 -2.77 -14.33
N TYR A 172 23.20 -1.59 -14.49
CA TYR A 172 22.80 -0.40 -13.74
C TYR A 172 21.55 0.26 -14.32
N PRO A 173 20.57 0.67 -13.50
CA PRO A 173 19.49 1.54 -13.96
C PRO A 173 20.04 2.92 -14.32
N ARG A 174 19.71 3.41 -15.52
CA ARG A 174 20.15 4.71 -16.03
C ARG A 174 18.94 5.62 -16.30
N PRO A 175 18.48 6.39 -15.29
CA PRO A 175 17.39 7.35 -15.47
C PRO A 175 17.89 8.60 -16.21
N VAL A 176 17.12 9.07 -17.21
CA VAL A 176 17.37 10.31 -17.94
C VAL A 176 16.07 11.09 -18.11
N PRO A 177 16.10 12.44 -18.06
CA PRO A 177 14.92 13.25 -18.34
C PRO A 177 14.60 13.18 -19.85
N MET A 178 13.32 12.97 -20.17
CA MET A 178 12.81 12.86 -21.53
C MET A 178 11.53 13.68 -21.70
N GLY A 179 11.48 14.49 -22.75
CA GLY A 179 10.23 15.13 -23.17
C GLY A 179 9.22 14.10 -23.64
N LYS A 180 8.06 14.08 -23.03
CA LYS A 180 6.92 13.28 -23.48
C LYS A 180 6.31 13.94 -24.70
N ILE A 181 6.14 13.19 -25.80
CA ILE A 181 5.50 13.70 -27.02
C ILE A 181 4.04 13.28 -27.15
N LYS A 182 3.67 12.13 -26.58
CA LYS A 182 2.30 11.62 -26.51
C LYS A 182 2.14 10.68 -25.32
N ALA A 183 0.93 10.58 -24.80
CA ALA A 183 0.53 9.52 -23.86
C ALA A 183 -0.91 9.10 -24.13
N ASP A 184 -1.20 7.82 -23.99
CA ASP A 184 -2.55 7.26 -23.93
C ASP A 184 -2.78 6.78 -22.48
N GLY A 185 -3.18 7.73 -21.63
CA GLY A 185 -3.25 7.52 -20.19
C GLY A 185 -1.89 7.06 -19.62
N ILE A 186 -1.94 6.16 -18.65
CA ILE A 186 -0.76 5.56 -18.03
C ILE A 186 -0.24 4.33 -18.79
N SER A 187 -0.99 3.81 -19.77
CA SER A 187 -0.68 2.53 -20.45
C SER A 187 0.38 2.66 -21.52
N GLN A 188 0.42 3.78 -22.25
CA GLN A 188 1.40 3.98 -23.32
C GLN A 188 1.93 5.41 -23.36
N ILE A 189 3.26 5.56 -23.47
CA ILE A 189 3.94 6.86 -23.49
C ILE A 189 5.00 6.86 -24.59
N TRP A 190 5.04 7.95 -25.38
CA TRP A 190 5.99 8.10 -26.49
C TRP A 190 7.00 9.21 -26.20
N PHE A 191 8.24 8.94 -26.58
CA PHE A 191 9.36 9.86 -26.47
C PHE A 191 10.11 9.97 -27.81
N SER A 192 10.60 11.16 -28.16
CA SER A 192 11.54 11.33 -29.27
C SER A 192 12.97 11.31 -28.77
N THR A 193 13.87 10.70 -29.52
CA THR A 193 15.31 10.63 -29.20
C THR A 193 16.16 10.35 -30.42
N GLY A 194 17.49 10.36 -30.26
CA GLY A 194 18.43 9.97 -31.29
C GLY A 194 18.56 8.45 -31.42
N THR A 195 18.61 7.96 -32.67
CA THR A 195 18.80 6.54 -33.00
C THR A 195 20.09 5.97 -32.34
N PHE A 196 21.14 6.78 -32.28
CA PHE A 196 22.45 6.37 -31.72
C PHE A 196 22.66 6.81 -30.29
N SER A 197 21.62 7.20 -29.59
CA SER A 197 21.74 7.51 -28.15
C SER A 197 21.93 6.24 -27.34
N ASP A 198 22.69 6.33 -26.23
CA ASP A 198 22.96 5.18 -25.35
C ASP A 198 21.69 4.44 -24.94
N LYS A 199 20.63 5.19 -24.59
CA LYS A 199 19.35 4.58 -24.19
C LYS A 199 18.69 3.79 -25.31
N THR A 200 18.78 4.25 -26.59
CA THR A 200 18.25 3.52 -27.75
C THR A 200 19.01 2.20 -27.93
N ILE A 201 20.35 2.25 -27.81
CA ILE A 201 21.18 1.04 -27.87
C ILE A 201 20.84 0.10 -26.71
N GLN A 202 20.70 0.64 -25.51
CA GLN A 202 20.32 -0.17 -24.34
C GLN A 202 18.95 -0.84 -24.50
N PHE A 203 17.95 -0.15 -25.06
CA PHE A 203 16.63 -0.75 -25.33
C PHE A 203 16.64 -1.78 -26.46
N GLN A 204 17.57 -1.74 -27.40
CA GLN A 204 17.78 -2.82 -28.38
C GLN A 204 18.22 -4.12 -27.69
N LEU A 205 19.03 -4.01 -26.64
CA LEU A 205 19.55 -5.15 -25.90
C LEU A 205 18.59 -5.63 -24.79
N ASN A 206 17.97 -4.69 -24.10
CA ASN A 206 17.05 -4.95 -22.99
C ASN A 206 15.87 -3.97 -23.02
N PRO A 207 14.67 -4.41 -23.42
CA PRO A 207 13.51 -3.54 -23.53
C PRO A 207 12.90 -3.11 -22.19
N LYS A 208 13.33 -3.67 -21.05
CA LYS A 208 12.79 -3.31 -19.74
C LYS A 208 13.09 -1.87 -19.38
N ALA A 209 12.07 -1.16 -18.93
CA ALA A 209 12.14 0.26 -18.64
C ALA A 209 11.33 0.66 -17.41
N GLY A 210 11.72 1.77 -16.80
CA GLY A 210 10.92 2.48 -15.82
C GLY A 210 10.65 3.90 -16.30
N VAL A 211 9.44 4.41 -16.05
CA VAL A 211 9.07 5.81 -16.30
C VAL A 211 8.54 6.40 -15.02
N CYS A 212 9.02 7.59 -14.65
CA CYS A 212 8.56 8.30 -13.46
C CYS A 212 8.12 9.72 -13.81
N PHE A 213 6.91 10.07 -13.37
CA PHE A 213 6.38 11.43 -13.34
C PHE A 213 6.28 11.90 -11.90
N MET A 214 6.55 13.18 -11.66
CA MET A 214 6.46 13.79 -10.34
C MET A 214 5.85 15.18 -10.46
N LYS A 215 4.91 15.49 -9.55
CA LYS A 215 4.31 16.82 -9.44
C LYS A 215 3.95 17.11 -7.99
N GLY A 216 4.51 18.21 -7.44
CA GLY A 216 4.33 18.54 -6.02
C GLY A 216 4.93 17.44 -5.13
N GLY A 217 4.12 16.84 -4.28
CA GLY A 217 4.49 15.70 -3.43
C GLY A 217 4.13 14.34 -4.02
N ASP A 218 3.41 14.32 -5.17
CA ASP A 218 2.87 13.11 -5.79
C ASP A 218 3.81 12.54 -6.85
N SER A 219 3.77 11.24 -7.04
CA SER A 219 4.56 10.56 -8.07
C SER A 219 3.86 9.33 -8.64
N ILE A 220 4.20 9.04 -9.90
CA ILE A 220 3.76 7.86 -10.64
C ILE A 220 5.02 7.17 -11.14
N VAL A 221 5.24 5.94 -10.73
CA VAL A 221 6.32 5.10 -11.24
C VAL A 221 5.69 3.95 -12.02
N LEU A 222 6.01 3.88 -13.30
CA LEU A 222 5.56 2.85 -14.23
C LEU A 222 6.73 1.94 -14.55
N THR A 223 6.52 0.64 -14.51
CA THR A 223 7.46 -0.35 -15.05
C THR A 223 6.85 -1.05 -16.24
N GLY A 224 7.66 -1.39 -17.21
CA GLY A 224 7.18 -1.95 -18.47
C GLY A 224 8.29 -2.15 -19.49
N LYS A 225 7.93 -2.02 -20.77
CA LYS A 225 8.86 -2.24 -21.90
C LYS A 225 8.84 -1.10 -22.88
N VAL A 226 10.01 -0.86 -23.50
CA VAL A 226 10.17 0.08 -24.60
C VAL A 226 10.31 -0.68 -25.92
N GLU A 227 9.55 -0.24 -26.92
CA GLU A 227 9.69 -0.60 -28.32
C GLU A 227 10.29 0.57 -29.09
N ILE A 228 11.25 0.28 -29.98
CA ILE A 228 11.80 1.26 -30.92
C ILE A 228 10.92 1.26 -32.17
N VAL A 229 10.20 2.37 -32.38
CA VAL A 229 9.21 2.47 -33.46
C VAL A 229 9.91 2.70 -34.81
N SER A 230 9.75 1.73 -35.71
CA SER A 230 10.24 1.80 -37.10
C SER A 230 9.17 2.26 -38.11
N ASP A 231 7.89 2.18 -37.74
CA ASP A 231 6.76 2.55 -38.59
C ASP A 231 6.78 4.04 -38.91
N MET A 232 6.86 4.34 -40.24
CA MET A 232 6.98 5.70 -40.75
C MET A 232 5.70 6.52 -40.57
N GLU A 233 4.53 5.89 -40.63
CA GLU A 233 3.25 6.60 -40.43
C GLU A 233 3.10 7.04 -38.98
N ILE A 234 3.52 6.20 -38.03
CA ILE A 234 3.59 6.59 -36.59
C ILE A 234 4.60 7.72 -36.39
N LYS A 235 5.79 7.62 -36.98
CA LYS A 235 6.81 8.67 -36.91
C LYS A 235 6.31 10.00 -37.44
N LYS A 236 5.58 10.00 -38.58
CA LYS A 236 4.95 11.20 -39.16
C LYS A 236 3.87 11.78 -38.26
N ALA A 237 3.00 10.92 -37.72
CA ALA A 237 1.89 11.36 -36.87
C ALA A 237 2.35 11.97 -35.52
N LEU A 238 3.55 11.59 -35.02
CA LEU A 238 4.15 12.10 -33.83
C LEU A 238 5.18 13.21 -34.04
N TRP A 239 5.43 13.58 -35.30
CA TRP A 239 6.35 14.66 -35.65
C TRP A 239 5.79 16.03 -35.27
N SER A 240 6.65 16.90 -34.76
CA SER A 240 6.34 18.30 -34.44
C SER A 240 7.49 19.20 -34.91
N ASP A 241 7.18 20.43 -35.33
CA ASP A 241 8.15 21.37 -35.94
C ASP A 241 9.33 21.72 -35.04
N TRP A 242 9.14 21.73 -33.73
CA TRP A 242 10.25 21.97 -32.78
C TRP A 242 11.35 20.90 -32.88
N MET A 243 11.03 19.71 -33.42
CA MET A 243 11.97 18.61 -33.56
C MET A 243 13.02 18.89 -34.67
N PHE A 244 12.76 19.84 -35.59
CA PHE A 244 13.76 20.26 -36.60
C PHE A 244 15.04 20.80 -35.95
N ALA A 245 14.98 21.36 -34.73
CA ALA A 245 16.16 21.80 -34.00
C ALA A 245 17.12 20.66 -33.66
N HIS A 246 16.63 19.41 -33.58
CA HIS A 246 17.39 18.22 -33.26
C HIS A 246 17.60 17.26 -34.44
N PHE A 247 16.67 17.30 -35.40
CA PHE A 247 16.63 16.40 -36.57
C PHE A 247 16.39 17.23 -37.85
N PRO A 248 17.43 17.89 -38.38
CA PRO A 248 17.29 18.82 -39.54
C PRO A 248 16.71 18.16 -40.78
N GLY A 249 16.89 16.84 -40.95
CA GLY A 249 16.31 16.07 -42.08
C GLY A 249 14.82 15.80 -41.94
N GLY A 250 14.18 16.27 -40.86
CA GLY A 250 12.77 16.07 -40.62
C GLY A 250 12.44 14.64 -40.19
N VAL A 251 11.22 14.20 -40.48
CA VAL A 251 10.72 12.87 -40.10
C VAL A 251 11.51 11.71 -40.72
N ILE A 252 12.19 11.97 -41.85
CA ILE A 252 13.04 10.98 -42.53
C ILE A 252 14.51 11.02 -42.09
N ASP A 253 14.85 11.92 -41.15
CA ASP A 253 16.20 12.00 -40.63
C ASP A 253 16.62 10.64 -40.01
N PRO A 254 17.75 10.06 -40.44
CA PRO A 254 18.19 8.76 -39.98
C PRO A 254 18.55 8.75 -38.47
N SER A 255 18.82 9.93 -37.91
CA SER A 255 19.05 10.08 -36.48
C SER A 255 17.77 10.19 -35.65
N TYR A 256 16.60 10.38 -36.28
CA TYR A 256 15.31 10.49 -35.57
C TYR A 256 14.75 9.13 -35.17
N CYS A 257 14.48 8.98 -33.89
CA CYS A 257 13.93 7.76 -33.31
C CYS A 257 12.76 8.07 -32.35
N ILE A 258 11.75 7.19 -32.34
CA ILE A 258 10.64 7.18 -31.40
C ILE A 258 10.78 5.96 -30.50
N LEU A 259 10.68 6.19 -29.20
CA LEU A 259 10.54 5.15 -28.18
C LEU A 259 9.09 5.11 -27.73
N LYS A 260 8.45 3.95 -27.81
CA LYS A 260 7.11 3.67 -27.27
C LYS A 260 7.25 2.84 -26.03
N PHE A 261 6.95 3.42 -24.88
CA PHE A 261 6.87 2.70 -23.62
C PHE A 261 5.47 2.15 -23.42
N THR A 262 5.35 0.87 -23.03
CA THR A 262 4.10 0.22 -22.65
C THR A 262 4.22 -0.22 -21.19
N SER A 263 3.31 0.25 -20.33
CA SER A 263 3.30 -0.07 -18.92
C SER A 263 2.79 -1.48 -18.66
N GLU A 264 3.36 -2.16 -17.67
CA GLU A 264 2.91 -3.46 -17.14
C GLU A 264 2.42 -3.32 -15.69
N GLU A 265 3.07 -2.43 -14.92
CA GLU A 265 2.72 -2.16 -13.53
C GLU A 265 2.85 -0.67 -13.23
N ALA A 266 2.02 -0.19 -12.32
CA ALA A 266 2.10 1.16 -11.76
C ALA A 266 2.31 1.13 -10.25
N THR A 267 3.10 2.06 -9.76
CA THR A 267 3.21 2.41 -8.34
C THR A 267 2.87 3.89 -8.21
N TYR A 268 1.85 4.18 -7.42
CA TYR A 268 1.38 5.52 -7.15
C TYR A 268 1.77 5.95 -5.74
N TRP A 269 2.24 7.17 -5.60
CA TRP A 269 2.28 7.92 -4.36
C TRP A 269 1.49 9.19 -4.60
N ILE A 270 0.20 9.19 -4.26
CA ILE A 270 -0.75 10.27 -4.55
C ILE A 270 -1.57 10.55 -3.29
N ASP A 271 -1.65 11.81 -2.85
CA ASP A 271 -2.35 12.23 -1.63
C ASP A 271 -1.92 11.43 -0.38
N ASN A 272 -0.63 11.14 -0.25
CA ASN A 272 -0.05 10.27 0.78
C ASN A 272 -0.55 8.80 0.75
N GLU A 273 -1.16 8.37 -0.35
CA GLU A 273 -1.53 6.97 -0.57
C GLU A 273 -0.45 6.27 -1.40
N PHE A 274 0.04 5.14 -0.89
CA PHE A 274 0.96 4.27 -1.61
C PHE A 274 0.19 3.06 -2.16
N VAL A 275 0.09 2.97 -3.49
CA VAL A 275 -0.71 1.93 -4.16
C VAL A 275 0.08 1.31 -5.30
N LYS A 276 -0.03 -0.01 -5.46
CA LYS A 276 0.47 -0.75 -6.63
C LYS A 276 -0.70 -1.34 -7.41
N ALA A 277 -0.63 -1.25 -8.72
CA ALA A 277 -1.63 -1.81 -9.63
C ALA A 277 -0.96 -2.46 -10.85
N SER A 278 -1.54 -3.55 -11.35
CA SER A 278 -1.23 -4.07 -12.69
C SER A 278 -2.03 -3.28 -13.73
N ILE A 279 -1.46 -3.04 -14.91
CA ILE A 279 -2.06 -2.27 -16.00
C ILE A 279 -2.46 -3.20 -17.15
#